data_b90187671068103bbf0794f4575a9a92
#
_entry.id   b90187671068103bbf0794f4575a9a92
#
_cell.length_a   1.000
_cell.length_b   1.000
_cell.length_c   1.000
_cell.angle_alpha   90.00
_cell.angle_beta   90.00
_cell.angle_gamma   90.00
#
_symmetry.space_group_name_H-M   'P 1'
#
loop_
_entity.id
_entity.type
_entity.pdbx_description
1 polymer ?
#
loop_
_entity_poly.entity_id
_entity_poly.type
_entity_poly.pdbx_seq_one_letter_code
_entity_poly.pdbx_strand_id
1 'polypeptide(L)'
;GASEIIGSNITKGSIIVYESTVYPGVTEDVCIPILEKASGLKCGIDFKIGYSPERINPGDKVHRLENIRKIVSGMDEETLEEVKNVYNLVVEVGTHPVSTIKTAEAIKVVENSQRDINIAFMNELAMVFDRMGIDTNEVVDGMNTKWNALGFRSGLVGGHCIGVDPYYFTYEA
;
A
#
# COMPACT_ATOMS: atom_id res chain seq x y z
N GLY A 1 -11.92 16.94 4.65
CA GLY A 1 -10.95 16.56 3.64
C GLY A 1 -11.55 15.82 2.47
N ALA A 2 -10.79 14.93 1.79
CA ALA A 2 -11.26 14.22 0.58
C ALA A 2 -12.61 13.50 0.78
N SER A 3 -12.77 12.76 1.88
CA SER A 3 -14.04 12.06 2.17
C SER A 3 -15.23 12.99 2.32
N GLU A 4 -15.07 14.21 2.82
CA GLU A 4 -16.17 15.20 2.90
C GLU A 4 -16.56 15.69 1.51
N ILE A 5 -15.58 15.98 0.65
CA ILE A 5 -15.80 16.39 -0.74
C ILE A 5 -16.51 15.28 -1.50
N ILE A 6 -16.03 14.05 -1.38
CA ILE A 6 -16.66 12.88 -2.00
C ILE A 6 -18.10 12.73 -1.48
N GLY A 7 -18.30 12.71 -0.16
CA GLY A 7 -19.60 12.56 0.47
C GLY A 7 -20.62 13.60 0.00
N SER A 8 -20.19 14.85 -0.21
CA SER A 8 -21.08 15.90 -0.72
C SER A 8 -21.51 15.72 -2.19
N ASN A 9 -20.89 14.80 -2.93
CA ASN A 9 -21.11 14.61 -4.36
C ASN A 9 -21.59 13.21 -4.75
N ILE A 10 -21.51 12.21 -3.86
CA ILE A 10 -21.95 10.85 -4.17
C ILE A 10 -23.48 10.75 -4.28
N THR A 11 -23.92 9.81 -5.09
CA THR A 11 -25.33 9.45 -5.29
C THR A 11 -25.56 7.98 -4.91
N LYS A 12 -26.84 7.60 -4.80
CA LYS A 12 -27.19 6.18 -4.60
C LYS A 12 -26.66 5.31 -5.72
N GLY A 13 -26.09 4.17 -5.36
CA GLY A 13 -25.46 3.23 -6.28
C GLY A 13 -23.98 3.52 -6.57
N SER A 14 -23.39 4.58 -5.98
CA SER A 14 -21.95 4.85 -6.11
C SER A 14 -21.10 3.80 -5.42
N ILE A 15 -19.95 3.47 -6.03
CA ILE A 15 -18.86 2.72 -5.39
C ILE A 15 -17.68 3.67 -5.22
N ILE A 16 -17.21 3.83 -3.99
CA ILE A 16 -16.05 4.67 -3.65
C ILE A 16 -14.86 3.77 -3.37
N VAL A 17 -13.74 3.99 -4.07
CA VAL A 17 -12.51 3.25 -3.84
C VAL A 17 -11.42 4.20 -3.36
N TYR A 18 -10.88 3.92 -2.19
CA TYR A 18 -9.72 4.65 -1.67
C TYR A 18 -8.43 3.99 -2.14
N GLU A 19 -7.42 4.82 -2.46
CA GLU A 19 -6.10 4.36 -2.91
C GLU A 19 -4.96 4.89 -2.05
N SER A 20 -5.20 5.94 -1.27
CA SER A 20 -4.18 6.54 -0.40
C SER A 20 -3.72 5.55 0.67
N THR A 21 -2.43 5.53 0.96
CA THR A 21 -1.86 4.72 2.03
C THR A 21 -2.39 5.17 3.39
N VAL A 22 -2.94 4.22 4.13
CA VAL A 22 -3.51 4.41 5.46
C VAL A 22 -3.22 3.20 6.33
N TYR A 23 -3.35 3.32 7.66
CA TYR A 23 -3.30 2.16 8.54
C TYR A 23 -4.57 1.29 8.41
N PRO A 24 -4.50 -0.01 8.73
CA PRO A 24 -5.64 -0.92 8.60
C PRO A 24 -6.85 -0.46 9.42
N GLY A 25 -8.00 -0.32 8.75
CA GLY A 25 -9.26 0.10 9.35
C GLY A 25 -9.69 1.52 9.03
N VAL A 26 -8.80 2.40 8.55
CA VAL A 26 -9.13 3.81 8.26
C VAL A 26 -10.31 3.95 7.29
N THR A 27 -10.33 3.14 6.24
CA THR A 27 -11.42 3.21 5.26
C THR A 27 -12.77 2.93 5.89
N GLU A 28 -12.85 1.92 6.75
CA GLU A 28 -14.10 1.51 7.39
C GLU A 28 -14.42 2.36 8.61
N ASP A 29 -13.46 2.57 9.51
CA ASP A 29 -13.69 3.16 10.82
C ASP A 29 -13.68 4.72 10.79
N VAL A 30 -13.03 5.32 9.79
CA VAL A 30 -12.92 6.79 9.67
C VAL A 30 -13.63 7.33 8.43
N CYS A 31 -13.36 6.75 7.25
CA CYS A 31 -13.87 7.33 6.00
C CYS A 31 -15.38 7.11 5.83
N ILE A 32 -15.92 5.92 6.15
CA ILE A 32 -17.37 5.64 6.04
C ILE A 32 -18.19 6.62 6.87
N PRO A 33 -17.93 6.85 8.17
CA PRO A 33 -18.71 7.82 8.96
C PRO A 33 -18.70 9.25 8.38
N ILE A 34 -17.57 9.67 7.79
CA ILE A 34 -17.46 10.98 7.15
C ILE A 34 -18.32 11.04 5.87
N LEU A 35 -18.25 9.99 5.04
CA LEU A 35 -19.07 9.89 3.83
C LEU A 35 -20.56 9.91 4.15
N GLU A 36 -21.00 9.11 5.12
CA GLU A 36 -22.39 9.05 5.56
C GLU A 36 -22.89 10.40 6.09
N LYS A 37 -22.07 11.05 6.92
CA LYS A 37 -22.39 12.38 7.47
C LYS A 37 -22.52 13.44 6.39
N ALA A 38 -21.63 13.44 5.40
CA ALA A 38 -21.59 14.45 4.35
C ALA A 38 -22.67 14.24 3.29
N SER A 39 -23.01 12.98 2.98
CA SER A 39 -23.98 12.63 1.94
C SER A 39 -25.42 12.47 2.46
N GLY A 40 -25.60 12.13 3.73
CA GLY A 40 -26.87 11.65 4.26
C GLY A 40 -27.26 10.24 3.80
N LEU A 41 -26.39 9.55 3.07
CA LEU A 41 -26.57 8.20 2.55
C LEU A 41 -25.98 7.17 3.51
N LYS A 42 -26.37 5.89 3.35
CA LYS A 42 -25.89 4.77 4.17
C LYS A 42 -24.98 3.83 3.37
N CYS A 43 -23.78 3.59 3.90
CA CYS A 43 -22.85 2.59 3.37
C CYS A 43 -23.47 1.19 3.46
N GLY A 44 -23.26 0.39 2.41
CA GLY A 44 -23.84 -0.95 2.28
C GLY A 44 -25.28 -0.98 1.79
N ILE A 45 -26.01 0.14 1.82
CA ILE A 45 -27.38 0.26 1.34
C ILE A 45 -27.46 1.19 0.14
N ASP A 46 -27.02 2.44 0.30
CA ASP A 46 -27.11 3.48 -0.72
C ASP A 46 -25.83 3.62 -1.56
N PHE A 47 -24.68 3.29 -0.98
CA PHE A 47 -23.38 3.28 -1.66
C PHE A 47 -22.51 2.16 -1.12
N LYS A 48 -21.49 1.80 -1.88
CA LYS A 48 -20.53 0.76 -1.53
C LYS A 48 -19.11 1.35 -1.43
N ILE A 49 -18.21 0.60 -0.77
CA ILE A 49 -16.83 1.03 -0.55
C ILE A 49 -15.83 -0.08 -0.85
N GLY A 50 -14.69 0.30 -1.40
CA GLY A 50 -13.56 -0.57 -1.65
C GLY A 50 -12.24 0.14 -1.34
N TYR A 51 -11.16 -0.62 -1.43
CA TYR A 51 -9.81 -0.10 -1.26
C TYR A 51 -8.84 -0.82 -2.21
N SER A 52 -7.94 -0.05 -2.82
CA SER A 52 -6.93 -0.56 -3.73
C SER A 52 -5.67 0.28 -3.63
N PRO A 53 -4.63 -0.14 -2.87
CA PRO A 53 -3.46 0.68 -2.61
C PRO A 53 -2.70 1.05 -3.88
N GLU A 54 -2.15 2.27 -3.91
CA GLU A 54 -1.23 2.68 -4.95
C GLU A 54 0.15 2.05 -4.71
N ARG A 55 0.69 1.41 -5.75
CA ARG A 55 1.96 0.68 -5.71
C ARG A 55 3.02 1.22 -6.67
N ILE A 56 2.71 2.27 -7.44
CA ILE A 56 3.64 2.90 -8.37
C ILE A 56 4.69 3.69 -7.58
N ASN A 57 5.96 3.52 -7.95
CA ASN A 57 7.04 4.36 -7.43
C ASN A 57 7.19 5.60 -8.30
N PRO A 58 7.07 6.82 -7.75
CA PRO A 58 7.28 8.04 -8.52
C PRO A 58 8.64 8.04 -9.23
N GLY A 59 8.63 8.29 -10.53
CA GLY A 59 9.84 8.31 -11.37
C GLY A 59 10.25 6.96 -11.96
N ASP A 60 9.63 5.85 -11.58
CA ASP A 60 9.84 4.56 -12.24
C ASP A 60 9.19 4.59 -13.63
N LYS A 61 10.00 4.37 -14.66
CA LYS A 61 9.55 4.36 -16.06
C LYS A 61 9.19 2.97 -16.58
N VAL A 62 9.52 1.94 -15.80
CA VAL A 62 9.32 0.54 -16.18
C VAL A 62 8.04 0.01 -15.53
N HIS A 63 7.88 0.22 -14.23
CA HIS A 63 6.72 -0.25 -13.49
C HIS A 63 5.64 0.82 -13.44
N ARG A 64 4.62 0.63 -14.28
CA ARG A 64 3.49 1.54 -14.45
C ARG A 64 2.20 0.85 -14.04
N LEU A 65 1.10 1.61 -14.03
CA LEU A 65 -0.22 1.10 -13.67
C LEU A 65 -0.58 -0.17 -14.45
N GLU A 66 -0.25 -0.20 -15.74
CA GLU A 66 -0.62 -1.30 -16.63
C GLU A 66 0.09 -2.61 -16.29
N ASN A 67 1.33 -2.54 -15.78
CA ASN A 67 2.18 -3.71 -15.57
C ASN A 67 2.50 -4.03 -14.10
N ILE A 68 1.89 -3.31 -13.15
CA ILE A 68 1.94 -3.65 -11.72
C ILE A 68 0.61 -4.30 -11.33
N ARG A 69 0.65 -5.53 -10.81
CA ARG A 69 -0.55 -6.20 -10.31
C ARG A 69 -1.17 -5.40 -9.17
N LYS A 70 -2.40 -4.93 -9.35
CA LYS A 70 -3.10 -4.09 -8.38
C LYS A 70 -3.82 -4.95 -7.34
N ILE A 71 -3.62 -4.64 -6.05
CA ILE A 71 -4.42 -5.24 -4.97
C ILE A 71 -5.80 -4.60 -5.00
N VAL A 72 -6.85 -5.40 -4.87
CA VAL A 72 -8.23 -4.91 -4.85
C VAL A 72 -9.03 -5.54 -3.72
N SER A 73 -9.91 -4.76 -3.12
CA SER A 73 -10.82 -5.22 -2.08
C SER A 73 -12.15 -4.48 -2.17
N GLY A 74 -13.20 -5.09 -1.65
CA GLY A 74 -14.52 -4.52 -1.52
C GLY A 74 -15.12 -4.88 -0.17
N MET A 75 -16.15 -4.13 0.26
CA MET A 75 -16.87 -4.41 1.49
C MET A 75 -17.69 -5.70 1.43
N ASP A 76 -18.04 -6.14 0.24
CA ASP A 76 -18.72 -7.40 -0.08
C ASP A 76 -18.24 -7.94 -1.43
N GLU A 77 -18.64 -9.17 -1.77
CA GLU A 77 -18.22 -9.86 -2.99
C GLU A 77 -18.64 -9.12 -4.26
N GLU A 78 -19.85 -8.56 -4.28
CA GLU A 78 -20.36 -7.78 -5.42
C GLU A 78 -19.47 -6.56 -5.67
N THR A 79 -19.17 -5.81 -4.62
CA THR A 79 -18.27 -4.63 -4.69
C THR A 79 -16.88 -5.02 -5.12
N LEU A 80 -16.34 -6.13 -4.60
CA LEU A 80 -15.02 -6.62 -4.98
C LEU A 80 -14.95 -6.96 -6.49
N GLU A 81 -15.96 -7.63 -7.03
CA GLU A 81 -16.00 -7.96 -8.46
C GLU A 81 -16.11 -6.69 -9.33
N GLU A 82 -16.91 -5.71 -8.94
CA GLU A 82 -17.01 -4.43 -9.67
C GLU A 82 -15.67 -3.67 -9.64
N VAL A 83 -15.04 -3.55 -8.49
CA VAL A 83 -13.72 -2.92 -8.34
C VAL A 83 -12.67 -3.64 -9.20
N LYS A 84 -12.63 -4.96 -9.16
CA LYS A 84 -11.75 -5.79 -9.96
C LYS A 84 -11.98 -5.59 -11.47
N ASN A 85 -13.25 -5.56 -11.90
CA ASN A 85 -13.60 -5.36 -13.30
C ASN A 85 -13.12 -3.99 -13.81
N VAL A 86 -13.29 -2.94 -13.03
CA VAL A 86 -12.84 -1.58 -13.39
C VAL A 86 -11.30 -1.54 -13.53
N TYR A 87 -10.56 -2.07 -12.55
CA TYR A 87 -9.09 -2.05 -12.66
C TYR A 87 -8.55 -2.96 -13.77
N ASN A 88 -9.20 -4.09 -14.05
CA ASN A 88 -8.79 -4.96 -15.16
C ASN A 88 -8.94 -4.32 -16.55
N LEU A 89 -9.65 -3.20 -16.68
CA LEU A 89 -9.68 -2.43 -17.93
C LEU A 89 -8.35 -1.75 -18.25
N VAL A 90 -7.54 -1.47 -17.23
CA VAL A 90 -6.29 -0.70 -17.37
C VAL A 90 -5.05 -1.46 -16.90
N VAL A 91 -5.20 -2.49 -16.06
CA VAL A 91 -4.10 -3.28 -15.49
C VAL A 91 -3.94 -4.56 -16.31
N GLU A 92 -3.01 -4.58 -17.25
CA GLU A 92 -2.80 -5.70 -18.20
C GLU A 92 -2.37 -7.00 -17.49
N VAL A 93 -1.57 -6.89 -16.40
CA VAL A 93 -1.13 -8.04 -15.60
C VAL A 93 -2.18 -8.52 -14.59
N GLY A 94 -3.36 -7.89 -14.61
CA GLY A 94 -4.49 -8.21 -13.78
C GLY A 94 -4.39 -7.74 -12.33
N THR A 95 -5.46 -8.02 -11.59
CA THR A 95 -5.60 -7.67 -10.18
C THR A 95 -5.32 -8.86 -9.26
N HIS A 96 -5.11 -8.57 -7.98
CA HIS A 96 -5.04 -9.57 -6.91
C HIS A 96 -6.11 -9.24 -5.86
N PRO A 97 -7.24 -9.95 -5.88
CA PRO A 97 -8.30 -9.72 -4.90
C PRO A 97 -7.90 -10.23 -3.52
N VAL A 98 -8.30 -9.50 -2.48
CA VAL A 98 -8.15 -9.90 -1.09
C VAL A 98 -9.47 -9.83 -0.35
N SER A 99 -9.60 -10.59 0.73
CA SER A 99 -10.86 -10.87 1.40
C SER A 99 -11.48 -9.68 2.14
N THR A 100 -10.67 -8.70 2.56
CA THR A 100 -11.15 -7.54 3.33
C THR A 100 -10.41 -6.27 2.95
N ILE A 101 -11.05 -5.13 3.18
CA ILE A 101 -10.45 -3.80 3.03
C ILE A 101 -9.23 -3.67 3.96
N LYS A 102 -9.34 -4.07 5.22
CA LYS A 102 -8.24 -4.05 6.20
C LYS A 102 -7.03 -4.86 5.73
N THR A 103 -7.24 -5.99 5.06
CA THR A 103 -6.15 -6.77 4.48
C THR A 103 -5.42 -6.00 3.38
N ALA A 104 -6.16 -5.33 2.50
CA ALA A 104 -5.55 -4.55 1.42
C ALA A 104 -4.76 -3.33 1.96
N GLU A 105 -5.28 -2.65 2.98
CA GLU A 105 -4.59 -1.58 3.70
C GLU A 105 -3.30 -2.09 4.36
N ALA A 106 -3.37 -3.23 5.07
CA ALA A 106 -2.22 -3.85 5.72
C ALA A 106 -1.10 -4.20 4.74
N ILE A 107 -1.42 -4.77 3.57
CA ILE A 107 -0.44 -5.14 2.54
C ILE A 107 0.45 -3.95 2.20
N LYS A 108 -0.13 -2.78 1.97
CA LYS A 108 0.64 -1.58 1.59
C LYS A 108 1.61 -1.14 2.68
N VAL A 109 1.15 -1.10 3.91
CA VAL A 109 1.97 -0.70 5.07
C VAL A 109 3.09 -1.73 5.31
N VAL A 110 2.78 -3.03 5.20
CA VAL A 110 3.77 -4.11 5.35
C VAL A 110 4.84 -4.06 4.26
N GLU A 111 4.48 -3.84 2.99
CA GLU A 111 5.45 -3.74 1.88
C GLU A 111 6.52 -2.66 2.16
N ASN A 112 6.10 -1.50 2.65
CA ASN A 112 7.02 -0.41 2.93
C ASN A 112 7.82 -0.62 4.23
N SER A 113 7.18 -1.09 5.29
CA SER A 113 7.84 -1.40 6.57
C SER A 113 8.87 -2.52 6.42
N GLN A 114 8.58 -3.57 5.65
CA GLN A 114 9.55 -4.64 5.38
C GLN A 114 10.79 -4.09 4.67
N ARG A 115 10.60 -3.17 3.71
CA ARG A 115 11.72 -2.54 3.01
C ARG A 115 12.58 -1.71 3.96
N ASP A 116 11.96 -0.92 4.83
CA ASP A 116 12.64 -0.10 5.83
C ASP A 116 13.46 -0.97 6.79
N ILE A 117 12.87 -2.02 7.34
CA ILE A 117 13.56 -2.97 8.25
C ILE A 117 14.76 -3.63 7.56
N ASN A 118 14.62 -4.04 6.29
CA ASN A 118 15.73 -4.65 5.57
C ASN A 118 16.89 -3.66 5.33
N ILE A 119 16.58 -2.40 5.01
CA ILE A 119 17.60 -1.34 4.86
C ILE A 119 18.24 -1.04 6.22
N ALA A 120 17.46 -0.93 7.30
CA ALA A 120 17.97 -0.73 8.65
C ALA A 120 18.91 -1.86 9.06
N PHE A 121 18.56 -3.11 8.79
CA PHE A 121 19.44 -4.26 9.03
C PHE A 121 20.76 -4.15 8.28
N MET A 122 20.75 -3.73 7.00
CA MET A 122 21.96 -3.52 6.23
C MET A 122 22.81 -2.37 6.78
N ASN A 123 22.19 -1.33 7.34
CA ASN A 123 22.90 -0.23 8.00
C ASN A 123 23.63 -0.71 9.28
N GLU A 124 22.98 -1.53 10.09
CA GLU A 124 23.60 -2.13 11.29
C GLU A 124 24.79 -3.02 10.89
N LEU A 125 24.64 -3.84 9.84
CA LEU A 125 25.74 -4.65 9.32
C LEU A 125 26.92 -3.79 8.83
N ALA A 126 26.65 -2.67 8.16
CA ALA A 126 27.70 -1.76 7.71
C ALA A 126 28.52 -1.21 8.88
N MET A 127 27.88 -0.84 9.99
CA MET A 127 28.58 -0.39 11.21
C MET A 127 29.41 -1.52 11.87
N VAL A 128 28.92 -2.74 11.82
CA VAL A 128 29.67 -3.91 12.33
C VAL A 128 30.90 -4.20 11.47
N PHE A 129 30.71 -4.23 10.14
CA PHE A 129 31.79 -4.52 9.19
C PHE A 129 32.88 -3.44 9.18
N ASP A 130 32.50 -2.17 9.35
CA ASP A 130 33.46 -1.07 9.51
C ASP A 130 34.39 -1.32 10.70
N ARG A 131 33.87 -1.73 11.86
CA ARG A 131 34.64 -2.08 13.04
C ARG A 131 35.52 -3.32 12.85
N MET A 132 35.13 -4.21 11.95
CA MET A 132 35.89 -5.43 11.62
C MET A 132 36.90 -5.22 10.50
N GLY A 133 36.94 -4.03 9.86
CA GLY A 133 37.79 -3.77 8.69
C GLY A 133 37.36 -4.51 7.43
N ILE A 134 36.04 -4.81 7.29
CA ILE A 134 35.48 -5.53 6.16
C ILE A 134 34.72 -4.52 5.28
N ASP A 135 34.93 -4.59 3.95
CA ASP A 135 34.16 -3.77 3.02
C ASP A 135 32.72 -4.31 2.89
N THR A 136 31.78 -3.51 3.35
CA THR A 136 30.34 -3.84 3.30
C THR A 136 29.85 -4.06 1.88
N ASN A 137 30.33 -3.29 0.90
CA ASN A 137 29.88 -3.43 -0.48
C ASN A 137 30.35 -4.77 -1.07
N GLU A 138 31.58 -5.17 -0.79
CA GLU A 138 32.12 -6.46 -1.24
C GLU A 138 31.31 -7.63 -0.66
N VAL A 139 30.92 -7.55 0.62
CA VAL A 139 30.06 -8.57 1.26
C VAL A 139 28.71 -8.62 0.58
N VAL A 140 28.09 -7.45 0.36
CA VAL A 140 26.74 -7.37 -0.28
C VAL A 140 26.80 -7.84 -1.72
N ASP A 141 27.83 -7.48 -2.48
CA ASP A 141 28.01 -7.94 -3.86
C ASP A 141 28.18 -9.47 -3.90
N GLY A 142 29.02 -10.02 -3.02
CA GLY A 142 29.17 -11.48 -2.88
C GLY A 142 27.86 -12.17 -2.52
N MET A 143 27.13 -11.64 -1.54
CA MET A 143 25.83 -12.17 -1.12
C MET A 143 24.80 -12.14 -2.26
N ASN A 144 24.79 -11.07 -3.06
CA ASN A 144 23.84 -10.89 -4.17
C ASN A 144 24.12 -11.80 -5.38
N THR A 145 25.23 -12.54 -5.40
CA THR A 145 25.45 -13.58 -6.42
C THR A 145 24.54 -14.79 -6.23
N LYS A 146 23.96 -14.97 -5.03
CA LYS A 146 23.06 -16.07 -4.77
C LYS A 146 21.67 -15.80 -5.39
N TRP A 147 21.09 -16.78 -6.04
CA TRP A 147 19.82 -16.67 -6.79
C TRP A 147 18.63 -16.15 -5.96
N ASN A 148 18.62 -16.34 -4.66
CA ASN A 148 17.54 -15.89 -3.75
C ASN A 148 17.97 -14.71 -2.85
N ALA A 149 19.00 -13.97 -3.23
CA ALA A 149 19.39 -12.77 -2.51
C ALA A 149 18.32 -11.68 -2.64
N LEU A 150 18.12 -10.92 -1.56
CA LEU A 150 17.08 -9.89 -1.51
C LEU A 150 17.49 -8.54 -2.12
N GLY A 151 18.79 -8.35 -2.39
CA GLY A 151 19.32 -7.16 -3.08
C GLY A 151 19.36 -5.86 -2.26
N PHE A 152 19.09 -5.91 -0.96
CA PHE A 152 19.14 -4.72 -0.11
C PHE A 152 20.59 -4.28 0.15
N ARG A 153 20.76 -2.95 0.24
CA ARG A 153 22.03 -2.30 0.57
C ARG A 153 21.82 -1.31 1.72
N SER A 154 22.91 -0.99 2.40
CA SER A 154 22.90 0.11 3.38
C SER A 154 22.66 1.45 2.70
N GLY A 155 21.97 2.34 3.39
CA GLY A 155 21.65 3.67 2.89
C GLY A 155 20.59 4.37 3.74
N LEU A 156 20.31 5.61 3.39
CA LEU A 156 19.25 6.37 4.03
C LEU A 156 17.92 6.12 3.32
N VAL A 157 16.87 5.94 4.10
CA VAL A 157 15.51 5.98 3.59
C VAL A 157 15.01 7.41 3.52
N GLY A 158 14.20 7.73 2.51
CA GLY A 158 13.68 9.07 2.32
C GLY A 158 12.37 9.06 1.55
N GLY A 159 11.84 10.25 1.29
CA GLY A 159 10.53 10.42 0.67
C GLY A 159 9.37 10.21 1.65
N HIS A 160 8.14 10.22 1.12
CA HIS A 160 6.94 10.11 1.94
C HIS A 160 6.65 8.68 2.40
N CYS A 161 6.86 7.68 1.55
CA CYS A 161 6.36 6.33 1.80
C CYS A 161 7.18 5.60 2.87
N ILE A 162 8.48 5.31 2.61
CA ILE A 162 9.30 4.48 3.51
C ILE A 162 9.57 5.18 4.84
N GLY A 163 9.69 6.52 4.84
CA GLY A 163 9.94 7.30 6.06
C GLY A 163 8.69 7.55 6.93
N VAL A 164 7.50 7.23 6.47
CA VAL A 164 6.22 7.55 7.15
C VAL A 164 5.39 6.30 7.44
N ASP A 165 5.24 5.40 6.47
CA ASP A 165 4.31 4.28 6.59
C ASP A 165 4.62 3.31 7.75
N PRO A 166 5.89 3.06 8.16
CA PRO A 166 6.16 2.24 9.34
C PRO A 166 5.55 2.79 10.64
N TYR A 167 5.38 4.12 10.73
CA TYR A 167 4.72 4.74 11.89
C TYR A 167 3.23 4.44 11.98
N TYR A 168 2.58 4.13 10.87
CA TYR A 168 1.19 3.67 10.90
C TYR A 168 1.03 2.35 11.67
N PHE A 169 2.01 1.46 11.57
CA PHE A 169 2.03 0.23 12.37
C PHE A 169 2.19 0.49 13.86
N THR A 170 3.10 1.39 14.25
CA THR A 170 3.35 1.70 15.65
C THR A 170 2.23 2.50 16.30
N TYR A 171 1.41 3.17 15.49
CA TYR A 171 0.25 3.91 15.97
C TYR A 171 -0.92 2.98 16.32
N GLU A 172 -1.12 1.90 15.55
CA GLU A 172 -2.22 0.93 15.75
C GLU A 172 -1.87 -0.22 16.73
N ALA A 173 -0.58 -0.50 16.96
CA ALA A 173 -0.14 -1.57 17.85
C ALA A 173 -0.19 -1.16 19.32
#